data_a57ae152a54aa131704dd56ed5d4d5df
#
_entry.id   a57ae152a54aa131704dd56ed5d4d5df
#
_cell.length_a   1.000
_cell.length_b   1.000
_cell.length_c   1.000
_cell.angle_alpha   90.00
_cell.angle_beta   90.00
_cell.angle_gamma   90.00
#
_symmetry.space_group_name_H-M   'P 1'
#
loop_
_entity.id
_entity.type
_entity.pdbx_description
1 polymer ?
#
loop_
_entity_poly.entity_id
_entity_poly.type
_entity_poly.pdbx_seq_one_letter_code
_entity_poly.pdbx_strand_id
1 'polypeptide(L)'
;QNTLILNNKELTIKINDIETSGNSKNINQIIQIKESISTSKDKIYIISDFQKKFISNDLISDDKNIIKLIPINNPNTNNISLDSLWINQPIITSKNEIEIFLKISNYGNKNSNTSVSLEINNKLETKRIIIIEENKSEIYSFKIIVDQIDNINGKFIIEDYPISFDNTLYFSLNKSQKINILNIYENESVNNFNYLFKDTSMFSYKSSKISNIQYSEISYQDFVILNEINSCSDALEKYLIQ
;
A
#
# COMPACT_ATOMS: atom_id res chain seq x y z
N GLN A 1 24.23 2.46 15.78
CA GLN A 1 23.93 3.46 16.82
C GLN A 1 25.08 3.46 17.81
N ASN A 2 25.79 4.58 17.88
CA ASN A 2 26.92 4.70 18.77
C ASN A 2 26.40 4.99 20.18
N THR A 3 26.65 4.07 21.08
CA THR A 3 26.47 4.31 22.52
C THR A 3 27.64 5.15 22.99
N LEU A 4 27.35 6.35 23.47
CA LEU A 4 28.37 7.29 23.92
C LEU A 4 28.22 7.50 25.42
N ILE A 5 29.32 7.43 26.15
CA ILE A 5 29.40 7.91 27.52
C ILE A 5 29.75 9.40 27.42
N LEU A 6 28.80 10.27 27.82
CA LEU A 6 28.92 11.70 27.65
C LEU A 6 28.99 12.41 29.03
N ASN A 7 29.76 13.46 29.10
CA ASN A 7 29.66 14.40 30.23
C ASN A 7 28.43 15.35 30.01
N ASN A 8 28.07 16.13 31.04
CA ASN A 8 26.88 16.98 31.01
C ASN A 8 26.89 18.02 29.85
N LYS A 9 28.05 18.52 29.44
CA LYS A 9 28.14 19.49 28.34
C LYS A 9 27.93 18.80 26.98
N GLU A 10 28.55 17.66 26.82
CA GLU A 10 28.40 16.83 25.61
C GLU A 10 26.97 16.32 25.45
N LEU A 11 26.30 15.96 26.57
CA LEU A 11 24.91 15.53 26.57
C LEU A 11 23.99 16.66 26.05
N THR A 12 24.20 17.90 26.54
CA THR A 12 23.40 19.06 26.09
C THR A 12 23.56 19.30 24.59
N ILE A 13 24.77 19.21 24.06
CA ILE A 13 25.04 19.35 22.64
C ILE A 13 24.31 18.23 21.84
N LYS A 14 24.46 16.98 22.30
CA LYS A 14 23.84 15.83 21.63
C LYS A 14 22.31 15.87 21.65
N ILE A 15 21.69 16.41 22.70
CA ILE A 15 20.24 16.57 22.76
C ILE A 15 19.76 17.57 21.69
N ASN A 16 20.53 18.65 21.48
CA ASN A 16 20.19 19.64 20.44
C ASN A 16 20.37 19.12 19.01
N ASP A 17 21.24 18.13 18.82
CA ASP A 17 21.54 17.52 17.53
C ASP A 17 20.68 16.27 17.24
N ILE A 18 19.62 16.01 18.05
CA ILE A 18 18.73 14.87 17.81
C ILE A 18 17.92 15.11 16.55
N GLU A 19 18.11 14.23 15.59
CA GLU A 19 17.31 14.18 14.37
C GLU A 19 16.27 13.04 14.43
N THR A 20 15.17 13.22 13.71
CA THR A 20 14.16 12.18 13.59
C THR A 20 14.70 10.98 12.81
N SER A 21 14.35 9.77 13.25
CA SER A 21 14.77 8.52 12.62
C SER A 21 13.54 7.69 12.26
N GLY A 22 13.54 7.07 11.10
CA GLY A 22 12.51 6.10 10.69
C GLY A 22 12.52 4.78 11.49
N ASN A 23 13.53 4.58 12.33
CA ASN A 23 13.66 3.38 13.16
C ASN A 23 12.98 3.56 14.51
N SER A 24 11.90 2.85 14.74
CA SER A 24 11.24 2.79 16.06
C SER A 24 11.76 1.60 16.87
N LYS A 25 11.89 1.78 18.18
CA LYS A 25 12.23 0.70 19.13
C LYS A 25 11.18 0.64 20.22
N ASN A 26 10.84 -0.57 20.66
CA ASN A 26 9.98 -0.76 21.82
C ASN A 26 10.80 -0.72 23.12
N ILE A 27 10.11 -0.64 24.27
CA ILE A 27 10.74 -0.56 25.61
C ILE A 27 11.68 -1.75 25.86
N ASN A 28 11.27 -2.96 25.51
CA ASN A 28 12.09 -4.16 25.76
C ASN A 28 13.41 -4.12 24.99
N GLN A 29 13.40 -3.65 23.74
CA GLN A 29 14.62 -3.45 22.93
C GLN A 29 15.55 -2.40 23.56
N ILE A 30 15.00 -1.34 24.16
CA ILE A 30 15.80 -0.31 24.86
C ILE A 30 16.47 -0.91 26.09
N ILE A 31 15.74 -1.71 26.88
CA ILE A 31 16.29 -2.40 28.05
C ILE A 31 17.40 -3.36 27.64
N GLN A 32 17.19 -4.19 26.61
CA GLN A 32 18.21 -5.11 26.07
C GLN A 32 19.48 -4.38 25.62
N ILE A 33 19.35 -3.24 24.97
CA ILE A 33 20.49 -2.41 24.57
C ILE A 33 21.26 -1.95 25.81
N LYS A 34 20.56 -1.47 26.85
CA LYS A 34 21.20 -1.05 28.10
C LYS A 34 21.97 -2.20 28.77
N GLU A 35 21.37 -3.38 28.85
CA GLU A 35 22.00 -4.57 29.43
C GLU A 35 23.24 -4.99 28.67
N SER A 36 23.28 -4.80 27.36
CA SER A 36 24.47 -5.06 26.55
C SER A 36 25.64 -4.09 26.81
N ILE A 37 25.35 -2.91 27.37
CA ILE A 37 26.33 -1.85 27.62
C ILE A 37 26.84 -1.88 29.06
N SER A 38 25.94 -2.11 30.01
CA SER A 38 26.26 -2.04 31.46
C SER A 38 25.40 -3.02 32.24
N THR A 39 26.02 -3.76 33.14
CA THR A 39 25.34 -4.66 34.09
C THR A 39 25.04 -3.97 35.42
N SER A 40 25.43 -2.69 35.59
CA SER A 40 25.19 -1.91 36.82
C SER A 40 23.72 -1.55 36.98
N LYS A 41 23.32 -1.27 38.25
CA LYS A 41 22.00 -0.69 38.54
C LYS A 41 22.02 0.77 38.16
N ASP A 42 21.31 1.10 37.08
CA ASP A 42 21.26 2.44 36.51
C ASP A 42 19.84 3.00 36.54
N LYS A 43 19.73 4.34 36.49
CA LYS A 43 18.46 5.02 36.26
C LYS A 43 18.29 5.22 34.75
N ILE A 44 17.24 4.64 34.20
CA ILE A 44 16.87 4.77 32.77
C ILE A 44 15.75 5.79 32.67
N TYR A 45 15.96 6.84 31.90
CA TYR A 45 14.92 7.81 31.58
C TYR A 45 14.47 7.57 30.14
N ILE A 46 13.17 7.24 29.95
CA ILE A 46 12.56 7.06 28.64
C ILE A 46 11.59 8.21 28.43
N ILE A 47 11.90 9.04 27.45
CA ILE A 47 11.08 10.19 27.06
C ILE A 47 10.39 9.84 25.76
N SER A 48 9.06 9.80 25.74
CA SER A 48 8.28 9.36 24.56
C SER A 48 6.82 9.81 24.69
N ASP A 49 6.10 9.80 23.58
CA ASP A 49 4.65 9.94 23.53
C ASP A 49 3.91 8.63 23.86
N PHE A 50 4.64 7.54 24.10
CA PHE A 50 4.15 6.22 24.49
C PHE A 50 3.03 5.67 23.62
N GLN A 51 3.18 5.75 22.30
CA GLN A 51 2.25 5.13 21.34
C GLN A 51 2.10 3.62 21.59
N LYS A 52 0.95 3.05 21.23
CA LYS A 52 0.64 1.62 21.47
C LYS A 52 1.70 0.66 20.98
N LYS A 53 2.38 0.97 19.87
CA LYS A 53 3.49 0.15 19.33
C LYS A 53 4.75 0.17 20.19
N PHE A 54 4.91 1.18 21.03
CA PHE A 54 6.07 1.34 21.90
C PHE A 54 5.98 0.47 23.15
N ILE A 55 4.76 0.23 23.63
CA ILE A 55 4.48 -0.58 24.82
C ILE A 55 4.13 -1.98 24.34
N SER A 56 5.01 -2.97 24.60
CA SER A 56 4.67 -4.37 24.43
C SER A 56 3.83 -4.86 25.63
N ASN A 57 2.90 -5.77 25.40
CA ASN A 57 2.04 -6.33 26.48
C ASN A 57 2.84 -7.06 27.55
N ASP A 58 4.05 -7.52 27.22
CA ASP A 58 4.99 -8.19 28.11
C ASP A 58 6.10 -7.22 28.54
N LEU A 59 5.76 -6.29 29.42
CA LEU A 59 6.79 -5.49 30.10
C LEU A 59 7.61 -6.44 30.98
N ILE A 60 8.86 -6.66 30.61
CA ILE A 60 9.82 -7.40 31.43
C ILE A 60 10.02 -6.55 32.70
N SER A 61 9.59 -7.08 33.84
CA SER A 61 9.91 -6.47 35.12
C SER A 61 11.44 -6.59 35.30
N ASP A 62 12.10 -5.45 35.29
CA ASP A 62 13.55 -5.40 35.51
C ASP A 62 13.79 -5.00 36.99
N ASP A 63 14.08 -6.01 37.83
CA ASP A 63 14.42 -5.79 39.26
C ASP A 63 15.77 -5.08 39.44
N LYS A 64 16.54 -4.93 38.38
CA LYS A 64 17.90 -4.36 38.41
C LYS A 64 17.93 -2.86 38.18
N ASN A 65 17.04 -2.31 37.38
CA ASN A 65 17.08 -0.92 36.97
C ASN A 65 15.86 -0.14 37.44
N ILE A 66 16.06 1.15 37.69
CA ILE A 66 14.93 2.09 37.93
C ILE A 66 14.60 2.75 36.59
N ILE A 67 13.45 2.38 36.03
CA ILE A 67 12.98 2.96 34.78
C ILE A 67 12.00 4.10 35.10
N LYS A 68 12.29 5.30 34.62
CA LYS A 68 11.42 6.47 34.71
C LYS A 68 10.86 6.79 33.32
N LEU A 69 9.55 6.68 33.18
CA LEU A 69 8.83 7.04 31.97
C LEU A 69 8.42 8.53 32.07
N ILE A 70 8.82 9.31 31.09
CA ILE A 70 8.49 10.73 31.00
C ILE A 70 7.61 10.90 29.74
N PRO A 71 6.30 11.03 29.90
CA PRO A 71 5.42 11.23 28.75
C PRO A 71 5.57 12.64 28.18
N ILE A 72 5.70 12.73 26.86
CA ILE A 72 5.57 13.98 26.11
C ILE A 72 4.12 14.04 25.63
N ASN A 73 3.34 14.90 26.24
CA ASN A 73 1.99 15.16 25.76
C ASN A 73 2.03 16.28 24.73
N ASN A 74 1.66 15.98 23.50
CA ASN A 74 1.40 17.01 22.52
C ASN A 74 -0.09 17.41 22.60
N PRO A 75 -0.43 18.60 23.08
CA PRO A 75 -1.82 19.03 23.18
C PRO A 75 -2.46 19.32 21.83
N ASN A 76 -1.67 19.50 20.77
CA ASN A 76 -2.14 19.72 19.39
C ASN A 76 -2.10 18.42 18.61
N THR A 77 -3.19 17.67 18.71
CA THR A 77 -3.38 16.43 17.95
C THR A 77 -4.14 16.66 16.63
N ASN A 78 -4.27 17.90 16.18
CA ASN A 78 -4.89 18.15 14.87
C ASN A 78 -3.97 17.58 13.79
N ASN A 79 -4.45 16.59 13.10
CA ASN A 79 -3.77 15.95 12.00
C ASN A 79 -4.78 15.42 10.99
N ILE A 80 -4.54 15.71 9.73
CA ILE A 80 -5.23 15.10 8.60
C ILE A 80 -4.24 14.15 7.95
N SER A 81 -4.64 12.91 7.74
CA SER A 81 -3.79 11.85 7.20
C SER A 81 -4.38 11.27 5.92
N LEU A 82 -3.53 10.99 4.96
CA LEU A 82 -3.84 10.16 3.81
C LEU A 82 -3.67 8.69 4.19
N ASP A 83 -4.77 8.00 4.52
CA ASP A 83 -4.71 6.66 5.09
C ASP A 83 -4.43 5.57 4.06
N SER A 84 -5.22 5.57 2.97
CA SER A 84 -5.15 4.52 1.95
C SER A 84 -5.77 4.96 0.65
N LEU A 85 -5.38 4.31 -0.44
CA LEU A 85 -6.01 4.46 -1.73
C LEU A 85 -6.23 3.10 -2.40
N TRP A 86 -7.23 3.01 -3.26
CA TRP A 86 -7.52 1.81 -4.05
C TRP A 86 -8.27 2.16 -5.34
N ILE A 87 -8.31 1.22 -6.25
CA ILE A 87 -9.14 1.25 -7.45
C ILE A 87 -10.03 0.01 -7.45
N ASN A 88 -11.25 0.15 -7.97
CA ASN A 88 -12.19 -0.98 -8.06
C ASN A 88 -12.07 -1.74 -9.39
N GLN A 89 -11.31 -1.22 -10.34
CA GLN A 89 -11.13 -1.83 -11.65
C GLN A 89 -10.00 -2.87 -11.60
N PRO A 90 -10.27 -4.15 -11.84
CA PRO A 90 -9.26 -5.20 -11.79
C PRO A 90 -8.24 -5.11 -12.95
N ILE A 91 -8.63 -4.49 -14.07
CA ILE A 91 -7.83 -4.38 -15.28
C ILE A 91 -7.81 -2.94 -15.75
N ILE A 92 -6.62 -2.40 -15.93
CA ILE A 92 -6.37 -1.05 -16.44
C ILE A 92 -6.01 -1.17 -17.91
N THR A 93 -6.88 -0.65 -18.80
CA THR A 93 -6.64 -0.63 -20.24
C THR A 93 -6.43 0.81 -20.74
N SER A 94 -5.80 0.97 -21.90
CA SER A 94 -5.69 2.27 -22.56
C SER A 94 -7.07 2.82 -22.90
N LYS A 95 -7.29 4.12 -22.72
CA LYS A 95 -8.53 4.87 -22.93
C LYS A 95 -9.62 4.67 -21.88
N ASN A 96 -9.32 4.06 -20.74
CA ASN A 96 -10.27 3.96 -19.65
C ASN A 96 -10.12 5.13 -18.68
N GLU A 97 -11.25 5.63 -18.22
CA GLU A 97 -11.33 6.46 -17.03
C GLU A 97 -11.08 5.56 -15.82
N ILE A 98 -10.09 5.88 -15.02
CA ILE A 98 -9.81 5.17 -13.77
C ILE A 98 -10.33 6.02 -12.64
N GLU A 99 -11.13 5.43 -11.77
CA GLU A 99 -11.58 6.05 -10.54
C GLU A 99 -10.73 5.55 -9.37
N ILE A 100 -9.99 6.48 -8.76
CA ILE A 100 -9.13 6.24 -7.60
C ILE A 100 -9.89 6.70 -6.37
N PHE A 101 -10.06 5.81 -5.40
CA PHE A 101 -10.64 6.11 -4.11
C PHE A 101 -9.53 6.40 -3.11
N LEU A 102 -9.69 7.49 -2.38
CA LEU A 102 -8.74 7.97 -1.39
C LEU A 102 -9.44 8.11 -0.05
N LYS A 103 -8.98 7.38 0.96
CA LYS A 103 -9.44 7.53 2.34
C LYS A 103 -8.58 8.53 3.06
N ILE A 104 -9.22 9.54 3.66
CA ILE A 104 -8.59 10.62 4.41
C ILE A 104 -9.21 10.66 5.80
N SER A 105 -8.40 10.78 6.83
CA SER A 105 -8.84 10.83 8.22
C SER A 105 -8.43 12.12 8.89
N ASN A 106 -9.35 12.68 9.67
CA ASN A 106 -9.09 13.79 10.57
C ASN A 106 -8.99 13.25 12.01
N TYR A 107 -7.79 13.25 12.56
CA TYR A 107 -7.52 12.86 13.95
C TYR A 107 -7.61 14.05 14.93
N GLY A 108 -7.98 15.21 14.43
CA GLY A 108 -8.17 16.41 15.23
C GLY A 108 -9.53 16.46 15.92
N ASN A 109 -9.65 17.34 16.88
CA ASN A 109 -10.87 17.59 17.65
C ASN A 109 -11.72 18.75 17.09
N LYS A 110 -11.50 19.11 15.85
CA LYS A 110 -12.24 20.14 15.09
C LYS A 110 -12.38 19.73 13.64
N ASN A 111 -13.42 20.23 12.98
CA ASN A 111 -13.53 20.12 11.53
C ASN A 111 -12.32 20.76 10.86
N SER A 112 -11.75 20.08 9.91
CA SER A 112 -10.59 20.54 9.16
C SER A 112 -10.92 20.75 7.70
N ASN A 113 -10.39 21.84 7.15
CA ASN A 113 -10.49 22.20 5.76
C ASN A 113 -9.09 22.16 5.15
N THR A 114 -8.88 21.29 4.17
CA THR A 114 -7.59 21.16 3.48
C THR A 114 -7.75 21.01 1.99
N SER A 115 -6.70 21.25 1.24
CA SER A 115 -6.66 20.96 -0.18
C SER A 115 -6.01 19.61 -0.45
N VAL A 116 -6.63 18.80 -1.30
CA VAL A 116 -6.07 17.57 -1.84
C VAL A 116 -5.63 17.82 -3.28
N SER A 117 -4.37 17.59 -3.56
CA SER A 117 -3.80 17.65 -4.90
C SER A 117 -3.48 16.24 -5.38
N LEU A 118 -3.81 15.94 -6.64
CA LEU A 118 -3.39 14.73 -7.35
C LEU A 118 -2.38 15.11 -8.41
N GLU A 119 -1.19 14.55 -8.33
CA GLU A 119 -0.17 14.66 -9.36
C GLU A 119 0.04 13.31 -10.04
N ILE A 120 0.13 13.32 -11.37
CA ILE A 120 0.44 12.15 -12.21
C ILE A 120 1.69 12.47 -13.02
N ASN A 121 2.70 11.61 -12.93
CA ASN A 121 3.99 11.77 -13.62
C ASN A 121 4.59 13.19 -13.43
N ASN A 122 4.53 13.68 -12.19
CA ASN A 122 4.97 15.03 -11.76
C ASN A 122 4.16 16.20 -12.36
N LYS A 123 2.96 15.95 -12.86
CA LYS A 123 2.07 16.96 -13.40
C LYS A 123 0.81 17.04 -12.55
N LEU A 124 0.42 18.24 -12.17
CA LEU A 124 -0.83 18.46 -11.43
C LEU A 124 -2.03 18.13 -12.33
N GLU A 125 -2.82 17.14 -11.95
CA GLU A 125 -4.04 16.75 -12.64
C GLU A 125 -5.28 17.44 -12.05
N THR A 126 -5.35 17.48 -10.72
CA THR A 126 -6.47 18.13 -10.04
C THR A 126 -6.09 18.60 -8.65
N LYS A 127 -6.77 19.65 -8.20
CA LYS A 127 -6.71 20.13 -6.81
C LYS A 127 -8.14 20.39 -6.33
N ARG A 128 -8.51 19.84 -5.18
CA ARG A 128 -9.86 19.93 -4.62
C ARG A 128 -9.77 20.29 -3.14
N ILE A 129 -10.63 21.23 -2.71
CA ILE A 129 -10.81 21.53 -1.29
C ILE A 129 -11.80 20.53 -0.70
N ILE A 130 -11.45 19.96 0.46
CA ILE A 130 -12.25 19.01 1.21
C ILE A 130 -12.43 19.50 2.66
N ILE A 131 -13.54 19.11 3.26
CA ILE A 131 -13.83 19.35 4.66
C ILE A 131 -14.06 17.99 5.30
N ILE A 132 -13.32 17.70 6.38
CA ILE A 132 -13.45 16.43 7.12
C ILE A 132 -13.84 16.80 8.56
N GLU A 133 -14.93 16.22 9.04
CA GLU A 133 -15.37 16.40 10.40
C GLU A 133 -14.38 15.86 11.42
N GLU A 134 -14.44 16.38 12.64
CA GLU A 134 -13.59 15.93 13.75
C GLU A 134 -13.69 14.42 14.01
N ASN A 135 -12.56 13.76 14.21
CA ASN A 135 -12.47 12.32 14.49
C ASN A 135 -13.18 11.43 13.47
N LYS A 136 -13.31 11.88 12.21
CA LYS A 136 -13.93 11.11 11.12
C LYS A 136 -12.96 10.81 10.00
N SER A 137 -13.30 9.77 9.26
CA SER A 137 -12.66 9.40 7.99
C SER A 137 -13.68 9.47 6.87
N GLU A 138 -13.27 9.99 5.73
CA GLU A 138 -14.10 10.08 4.53
C GLU A 138 -13.37 9.52 3.32
N ILE A 139 -14.15 9.08 2.33
CA ILE A 139 -13.63 8.52 1.08
C ILE A 139 -13.98 9.48 -0.05
N TYR A 140 -12.99 9.92 -0.77
CA TYR A 140 -13.12 10.78 -1.94
C TYR A 140 -12.72 10.03 -3.20
N SER A 141 -13.45 10.22 -4.28
CA SER A 141 -13.09 9.66 -5.58
C SER A 141 -12.47 10.71 -6.50
N PHE A 142 -11.46 10.29 -7.25
CA PHE A 142 -10.75 11.08 -8.25
C PHE A 142 -10.68 10.30 -9.55
N LYS A 143 -11.08 10.96 -10.64
CA LYS A 143 -11.09 10.36 -11.97
C LYS A 143 -9.89 10.83 -12.76
N ILE A 144 -9.19 9.91 -13.37
CA ILE A 144 -8.07 10.17 -14.28
C ILE A 144 -8.31 9.46 -15.61
N ILE A 145 -7.88 10.08 -16.70
CA ILE A 145 -7.93 9.48 -18.04
C ILE A 145 -6.54 8.94 -18.35
N VAL A 146 -6.47 7.65 -18.66
CA VAL A 146 -5.22 6.99 -19.01
C VAL A 146 -5.13 6.88 -20.53
N ASP A 147 -4.39 7.83 -21.12
CA ASP A 147 -4.05 7.77 -22.54
C ASP A 147 -2.62 7.27 -22.71
N GLN A 148 -2.45 6.15 -23.41
CA GLN A 148 -1.19 5.61 -23.96
C GLN A 148 0.02 5.51 -22.99
N ILE A 149 -0.19 5.61 -21.68
CA ILE A 149 0.87 5.51 -20.68
C ILE A 149 0.92 4.08 -20.14
N ASP A 150 2.04 3.39 -20.31
CA ASP A 150 2.21 2.03 -19.80
C ASP A 150 2.32 2.00 -18.27
N ASN A 151 2.91 3.04 -17.68
CA ASN A 151 3.07 3.18 -16.23
C ASN A 151 2.63 4.57 -15.76
N ILE A 152 1.77 4.61 -14.77
CA ILE A 152 1.29 5.82 -14.12
C ILE A 152 1.89 5.88 -12.73
N ASN A 153 2.74 6.86 -12.48
CA ASN A 153 3.23 7.16 -11.15
C ASN A 153 2.51 8.40 -10.63
N GLY A 154 1.84 8.26 -9.52
CA GLY A 154 1.07 9.33 -8.96
C GLY A 154 1.32 9.53 -7.48
N LYS A 155 0.87 10.67 -7.00
CA LYS A 155 0.83 10.98 -5.57
C LYS A 155 -0.36 11.87 -5.25
N PHE A 156 -0.94 11.64 -4.09
CA PHE A 156 -1.84 12.56 -3.45
C PHE A 156 -1.07 13.38 -2.42
N ILE A 157 -1.37 14.66 -2.34
CA ILE A 157 -0.75 15.60 -1.39
C ILE A 157 -1.84 16.39 -0.72
N ILE A 158 -1.76 16.49 0.62
CA ILE A 158 -2.57 17.41 1.43
C ILE A 158 -1.70 18.47 2.07
N GLU A 159 -2.31 19.60 2.41
CA GLU A 159 -1.65 20.68 3.15
C GLU A 159 -2.11 20.60 4.62
N ASP A 160 -1.30 19.98 5.46
CA ASP A 160 -1.53 19.91 6.90
C ASP A 160 -0.27 20.22 7.68
N TYR A 161 -0.42 20.86 8.84
CA TYR A 161 0.64 21.28 9.73
C TYR A 161 0.16 21.19 11.20
N PRO A 162 0.99 20.76 12.14
CA PRO A 162 2.47 20.61 12.08
C PRO A 162 2.95 19.21 11.65
N ILE A 163 2.06 18.24 11.50
CA ILE A 163 2.42 16.87 11.14
C ILE A 163 2.38 16.75 9.63
N SER A 164 3.50 16.43 9.01
CA SER A 164 3.61 16.42 7.54
C SER A 164 4.08 15.10 6.92
N PHE A 165 4.47 14.11 7.73
CA PHE A 165 5.01 12.84 7.21
C PHE A 165 3.96 11.98 6.51
N ASP A 166 2.68 12.17 6.82
CA ASP A 166 1.52 11.47 6.26
C ASP A 166 0.71 12.33 5.26
N ASN A 167 1.25 13.49 4.89
CA ASN A 167 0.65 14.42 3.94
C ASN A 167 0.82 13.99 2.47
N THR A 168 1.62 12.96 2.19
CA THR A 168 1.85 12.49 0.83
C THR A 168 1.69 10.98 0.74
N LEU A 169 0.85 10.53 -0.19
CA LEU A 169 0.63 9.12 -0.47
C LEU A 169 0.94 8.83 -1.95
N TYR A 170 1.94 7.97 -2.18
CA TYR A 170 2.40 7.59 -3.52
C TYR A 170 1.68 6.34 -4.01
N PHE A 171 1.50 6.27 -5.32
CA PHE A 171 0.98 5.06 -5.97
C PHE A 171 1.60 4.88 -7.37
N SER A 172 1.55 3.64 -7.84
CA SER A 172 1.89 3.30 -9.21
C SER A 172 0.82 2.37 -9.77
N LEU A 173 0.36 2.67 -10.98
CA LEU A 173 -0.59 1.85 -11.72
C LEU A 173 0.06 1.44 -13.04
N ASN A 174 0.07 0.15 -13.31
CA ASN A 174 0.57 -0.39 -14.57
C ASN A 174 -0.62 -0.77 -15.45
N LYS A 175 -0.50 -0.48 -16.73
CA LYS A 175 -1.44 -0.99 -17.72
C LYS A 175 -1.41 -2.50 -17.70
N SER A 176 -2.55 -3.12 -17.53
CA SER A 176 -2.67 -4.55 -17.58
C SER A 176 -2.51 -5.03 -19.05
N GLN A 177 -1.80 -6.12 -19.23
CA GLN A 177 -1.86 -6.83 -20.50
C GLN A 177 -3.24 -7.46 -20.65
N LYS A 178 -3.66 -7.67 -21.92
CA LYS A 178 -4.90 -8.39 -22.15
C LYS A 178 -4.76 -9.83 -21.65
N ILE A 179 -5.83 -10.34 -21.08
CA ILE A 179 -5.90 -11.74 -20.69
C ILE A 179 -6.14 -12.57 -21.94
N ASN A 180 -5.20 -13.46 -22.26
CA ASN A 180 -5.27 -14.35 -23.40
C ASN A 180 -6.09 -15.59 -23.02
N ILE A 181 -7.18 -15.82 -23.73
CA ILE A 181 -8.11 -16.91 -23.45
C ILE A 181 -8.27 -17.77 -24.70
N LEU A 182 -8.01 -19.06 -24.56
CA LEU A 182 -8.25 -20.04 -25.58
C LEU A 182 -9.42 -20.97 -25.18
N ASN A 183 -10.49 -20.92 -25.93
CA ASN A 183 -11.59 -21.87 -25.80
C ASN A 183 -11.42 -23.00 -26.79
N ILE A 184 -11.25 -24.22 -26.30
CA ILE A 184 -11.15 -25.44 -27.07
C ILE A 184 -12.49 -26.15 -26.98
N TYR A 185 -13.15 -26.37 -28.12
CA TYR A 185 -14.46 -26.98 -28.17
C TYR A 185 -14.50 -28.19 -29.14
N GLU A 186 -15.42 -29.10 -28.88
CA GLU A 186 -15.68 -30.23 -29.77
C GLU A 186 -16.85 -29.95 -30.72
N ASN A 187 -17.95 -29.36 -30.19
CA ASN A 187 -19.16 -29.04 -30.97
C ASN A 187 -19.41 -27.53 -31.01
N GLU A 188 -19.67 -27.01 -32.21
CA GLU A 188 -19.88 -25.56 -32.46
C GLU A 188 -21.14 -24.99 -31.80
N SER A 189 -22.15 -25.83 -31.56
CA SER A 189 -23.48 -25.41 -31.06
C SER A 189 -23.48 -24.80 -29.68
N VAL A 190 -22.39 -24.90 -28.93
CA VAL A 190 -22.32 -24.52 -27.50
C VAL A 190 -21.32 -23.39 -27.23
N ASN A 191 -20.83 -22.71 -28.26
CA ASN A 191 -19.80 -21.68 -28.09
C ASN A 191 -20.38 -20.31 -27.75
N ASN A 192 -20.95 -20.18 -26.54
CA ASN A 192 -21.49 -18.91 -26.03
C ASN A 192 -20.44 -18.00 -25.34
N PHE A 193 -19.18 -18.44 -25.21
CA PHE A 193 -18.12 -17.70 -24.54
C PHE A 193 -17.72 -16.40 -25.25
N ASN A 194 -17.99 -16.29 -26.57
CA ASN A 194 -17.81 -15.06 -27.34
C ASN A 194 -18.52 -13.86 -26.72
N TYR A 195 -19.68 -14.07 -26.08
CA TYR A 195 -20.43 -13.00 -25.42
C TYR A 195 -19.82 -12.58 -24.09
N LEU A 196 -19.22 -13.52 -23.37
CA LEU A 196 -18.56 -13.24 -22.08
C LEU A 196 -17.26 -12.45 -22.28
N PHE A 197 -16.49 -12.81 -23.31
CA PHE A 197 -15.17 -12.22 -23.58
C PHE A 197 -15.17 -11.24 -24.76
N LYS A 198 -16.33 -10.59 -25.00
CA LYS A 198 -16.48 -9.64 -26.12
C LYS A 198 -15.69 -8.34 -25.95
N ASP A 199 -15.31 -8.00 -24.73
CA ASP A 199 -14.51 -6.80 -24.46
C ASP A 199 -13.05 -7.03 -24.89
N THR A 200 -12.76 -6.64 -26.12
CA THR A 200 -11.42 -6.78 -26.71
C THR A 200 -10.38 -5.83 -26.09
N SER A 201 -10.77 -4.91 -25.22
CA SER A 201 -9.83 -4.11 -24.44
C SER A 201 -9.22 -4.90 -23.29
N MET A 202 -9.99 -5.83 -22.72
CA MET A 202 -9.62 -6.65 -21.57
C MET A 202 -9.13 -8.04 -21.99
N PHE A 203 -9.76 -8.63 -23.01
CA PHE A 203 -9.54 -10.03 -23.40
C PHE A 203 -9.00 -10.15 -24.82
N SER A 204 -8.09 -11.09 -24.99
CA SER A 204 -7.67 -11.64 -26.27
C SER A 204 -8.26 -13.04 -26.37
N TYR A 205 -9.53 -13.11 -26.79
CA TYR A 205 -10.26 -14.37 -26.85
C TYR A 205 -10.08 -15.04 -28.21
N LYS A 206 -9.70 -16.30 -28.19
CA LYS A 206 -9.61 -17.20 -29.38
C LYS A 206 -10.41 -18.47 -29.12
N SER A 207 -11.08 -18.94 -30.13
CA SER A 207 -11.84 -20.20 -30.11
C SER A 207 -11.34 -21.14 -31.18
N SER A 208 -11.07 -22.39 -30.84
CA SER A 208 -10.56 -23.40 -31.77
C SER A 208 -11.23 -24.74 -31.53
N LYS A 209 -11.54 -25.43 -32.64
CA LYS A 209 -12.02 -26.82 -32.57
C LYS A 209 -10.86 -27.71 -32.14
N ILE A 210 -11.12 -28.73 -31.30
CA ILE A 210 -10.10 -29.66 -30.81
C ILE A 210 -9.32 -30.34 -31.93
N SER A 211 -9.97 -30.60 -33.06
CA SER A 211 -9.31 -31.20 -34.25
C SER A 211 -8.30 -30.28 -34.94
N ASN A 212 -8.37 -28.96 -34.68
CA ASN A 212 -7.60 -27.94 -35.39
C ASN A 212 -6.63 -27.19 -34.48
N ILE A 213 -6.53 -27.61 -33.23
CA ILE A 213 -5.71 -26.94 -32.26
C ILE A 213 -4.21 -27.10 -32.52
N GLN A 214 -3.48 -26.00 -32.40
CA GLN A 214 -2.01 -26.03 -32.31
C GLN A 214 -1.63 -26.04 -30.82
N TYR A 215 -1.18 -27.17 -30.30
CA TYR A 215 -0.87 -27.35 -28.89
C TYR A 215 0.15 -26.33 -28.33
N SER A 216 1.09 -25.87 -29.17
CA SER A 216 2.04 -24.83 -28.81
C SER A 216 1.41 -23.49 -28.43
N GLU A 217 0.18 -23.22 -28.87
CA GLU A 217 -0.53 -21.99 -28.53
C GLU A 217 -1.03 -22.00 -27.10
N ILE A 218 -1.19 -23.18 -26.47
CA ILE A 218 -1.69 -23.33 -25.10
C ILE A 218 -0.76 -22.63 -24.11
N SER A 219 0.55 -22.76 -24.27
CA SER A 219 1.55 -22.19 -23.36
C SER A 219 1.61 -20.65 -23.34
N TYR A 220 0.97 -19.99 -24.29
CA TYR A 220 0.87 -18.52 -24.35
C TYR A 220 -0.46 -17.97 -23.83
N GLN A 221 -1.32 -18.84 -23.30
CA GLN A 221 -2.63 -18.43 -22.78
C GLN A 221 -2.60 -18.28 -21.27
N ASP A 222 -3.33 -17.27 -20.76
CA ASP A 222 -3.56 -17.10 -19.33
C ASP A 222 -4.67 -18.04 -18.84
N PHE A 223 -5.65 -18.34 -19.71
CA PHE A 223 -6.74 -19.29 -19.46
C PHE A 223 -7.02 -20.18 -20.65
N VAL A 224 -7.24 -21.46 -20.39
CA VAL A 224 -7.73 -22.43 -21.36
C VAL A 224 -9.06 -22.98 -20.89
N ILE A 225 -10.08 -22.85 -21.72
CA ILE A 225 -11.43 -23.36 -21.48
C ILE A 225 -11.60 -24.64 -22.32
N LEU A 226 -11.86 -25.74 -21.65
CA LEU A 226 -12.22 -27.00 -22.32
C LEU A 226 -13.75 -27.08 -22.35
N ASN A 227 -14.34 -26.81 -23.51
CA ASN A 227 -15.77 -26.70 -23.69
C ASN A 227 -16.37 -27.97 -24.27
N GLU A 228 -17.07 -28.76 -23.45
CA GLU A 228 -17.72 -30.00 -23.80
C GLU A 228 -16.83 -30.99 -24.56
N ILE A 229 -15.60 -31.18 -24.10
CA ILE A 229 -14.67 -32.14 -24.63
C ILE A 229 -14.92 -33.49 -24.00
N ASN A 230 -15.30 -34.50 -24.78
CA ASN A 230 -15.61 -35.84 -24.29
C ASN A 230 -14.36 -36.65 -23.93
N SER A 231 -13.25 -36.42 -24.61
CA SER A 231 -11.98 -37.10 -24.33
C SER A 231 -10.80 -36.18 -24.54
N CYS A 232 -9.85 -36.22 -23.61
CA CYS A 232 -8.59 -35.50 -23.72
C CYS A 232 -7.52 -36.45 -24.34
N SER A 233 -6.81 -35.98 -25.35
CA SER A 233 -5.66 -36.74 -25.87
C SER A 233 -4.45 -36.57 -24.94
N ASP A 234 -3.56 -37.57 -24.87
CA ASP A 234 -2.32 -37.49 -24.10
C ASP A 234 -1.48 -36.24 -24.47
N ALA A 235 -1.54 -35.82 -25.72
CA ALA A 235 -0.88 -34.63 -26.21
C ALA A 235 -1.49 -33.36 -25.62
N LEU A 236 -2.82 -33.25 -25.55
CA LEU A 236 -3.50 -32.08 -24.95
C LEU A 236 -3.25 -32.02 -23.43
N GLU A 237 -3.35 -33.16 -22.74
CA GLU A 237 -3.10 -33.25 -21.32
C GLU A 237 -1.69 -32.78 -20.97
N LYS A 238 -0.68 -33.21 -21.74
CA LYS A 238 0.71 -32.79 -21.50
C LYS A 238 0.91 -31.28 -21.58
N TYR A 239 0.20 -30.57 -22.49
CA TYR A 239 0.31 -29.11 -22.59
C TYR A 239 -0.53 -28.33 -21.57
N LEU A 240 -1.54 -28.95 -20.98
CA LEU A 240 -2.36 -28.35 -19.92
C LEU A 240 -1.71 -28.45 -18.54
N ILE A 241 -0.77 -29.38 -18.33
CA ILE A 241 -0.09 -29.61 -17.04
C ILE A 241 1.24 -28.83 -16.94
N GLN A 242 1.69 -28.21 -18.01
CA GLN A 242 2.88 -27.33 -18.00
C GLN A 242 2.57 -25.94 -17.45
#